data_6a37273e5389571ddad0bead853f37d8
#
_entry.id   6a37273e5389571ddad0bead853f37d8
#
_cell.length_a   1.000
_cell.length_b   1.000
_cell.length_c   1.000
_cell.angle_alpha   90.00
_cell.angle_beta   90.00
_cell.angle_gamma   90.00
#
_symmetry.space_group_name_H-M   'P 1'
#
loop_
_entity.id
_entity.type
_entity.pdbx_description
1 polymer ?
#
loop_
_entity_poly.entity_id
_entity_poly.type
_entity_poly.pdbx_seq_one_letter_code
_entity_poly.pdbx_strand_id
1 'polypeptide(L)'
;MSVIAPPAPAEAAPAAGPARRPGTARIRFALTVIAVYVAAAVVGPVLLAYDPVATRTADRLLPPGSRTSDGGLAVFGTDQVGQDLLAQMLQGARVSIAVGVATLLLAGLIGVVVGVVAGYFGGFLDGLLMRLADVQLAFPSILLAIFIAALLGPSVVNVVIVLAVSNWVTFARVVRSQVLTVRGREFVDATRTLGAGTWHVVRRCVLPACVAPVLVVATVELGHVILAEAALSFLGLGTPASTPSWGVTIANGRNYLAEAWWIATIPGLALALLVVAFGVLGDALRDRFDPRLKSL
;
A
#
# COMPACT_ATOMS: atom_id res chain seq x y z
N MET A 1 -57.30 -38.46 5.49
CA MET A 1 -56.98 -37.45 4.45
C MET A 1 -56.39 -36.25 5.18
N SER A 2 -55.08 -36.17 5.21
CA SER A 2 -54.34 -35.05 5.84
C SER A 2 -54.17 -33.97 4.79
N VAL A 3 -54.79 -32.82 4.98
CA VAL A 3 -54.67 -31.65 4.11
C VAL A 3 -53.33 -30.97 4.43
N ILE A 4 -52.36 -31.12 3.55
CA ILE A 4 -51.05 -30.37 3.64
C ILE A 4 -51.36 -28.92 3.27
N ALA A 5 -51.24 -28.02 4.24
CA ALA A 5 -51.32 -26.57 4.00
C ALA A 5 -50.16 -26.12 3.10
N PRO A 6 -50.41 -25.20 2.14
CA PRO A 6 -49.35 -24.67 1.28
C PRO A 6 -48.34 -23.89 2.10
N PRO A 7 -47.03 -23.95 1.74
CA PRO A 7 -46.00 -23.21 2.44
C PRO A 7 -46.27 -21.70 2.36
N ALA A 8 -46.07 -20.99 3.47
CA ALA A 8 -46.18 -19.54 3.55
C ALA A 8 -45.24 -18.88 2.51
N PRO A 9 -45.67 -17.77 1.87
CA PRO A 9 -44.82 -17.07 0.93
C PRO A 9 -43.54 -16.62 1.64
N ALA A 10 -42.41 -16.98 1.04
CA ALA A 10 -41.09 -16.56 1.53
C ALA A 10 -41.05 -15.02 1.63
N GLU A 11 -40.83 -14.55 2.85
CA GLU A 11 -40.67 -13.12 3.13
C GLU A 11 -39.54 -12.58 2.23
N ALA A 12 -39.88 -11.71 1.28
CA ALA A 12 -38.94 -11.15 0.34
C ALA A 12 -37.84 -10.41 1.13
N ALA A 13 -36.61 -10.89 1.04
CA ALA A 13 -35.46 -10.21 1.61
C ALA A 13 -35.49 -8.73 1.22
N PRO A 14 -35.27 -7.79 2.17
CA PRO A 14 -35.34 -6.37 1.87
C PRO A 14 -34.42 -6.06 0.69
N ALA A 15 -34.97 -5.45 -0.35
CA ALA A 15 -34.22 -5.05 -1.53
C ALA A 15 -33.01 -4.22 -1.07
N ALA A 16 -31.82 -4.71 -1.38
CA ALA A 16 -30.59 -3.98 -1.12
C ALA A 16 -30.71 -2.60 -1.79
N GLY A 17 -30.77 -1.54 -0.98
CA GLY A 17 -30.90 -0.18 -1.47
C GLY A 17 -29.78 0.12 -2.47
N PRO A 18 -29.97 1.08 -3.42
CA PRO A 18 -29.00 1.37 -4.46
C PRO A 18 -27.63 1.68 -3.83
N ALA A 19 -26.62 0.93 -4.24
CA ALA A 19 -25.24 1.13 -3.78
C ALA A 19 -24.85 2.59 -4.07
N ARG A 20 -24.65 3.38 -3.04
CA ARG A 20 -24.28 4.81 -3.16
C ARG A 20 -22.92 4.86 -3.85
N ARG A 21 -22.87 5.37 -5.08
CA ARG A 21 -21.61 5.70 -5.77
C ARG A 21 -20.79 6.59 -4.83
N PRO A 22 -19.51 6.28 -4.56
CA PRO A 22 -18.69 7.15 -3.75
C PRO A 22 -18.74 8.54 -4.33
N GLY A 23 -19.15 9.53 -3.52
CA GLY A 23 -19.35 10.89 -4.01
C GLY A 23 -18.05 11.39 -4.65
N THR A 24 -18.15 12.04 -5.81
CA THR A 24 -17.02 12.65 -6.54
C THR A 24 -16.11 13.49 -5.64
N ALA A 25 -16.67 14.04 -4.54
CA ALA A 25 -15.92 14.76 -3.52
C ALA A 25 -14.88 13.91 -2.79
N ARG A 26 -15.19 12.65 -2.43
CA ARG A 26 -14.26 11.74 -1.75
C ARG A 26 -13.08 11.38 -2.64
N ILE A 27 -13.33 11.09 -3.91
CA ILE A 27 -12.29 10.79 -4.88
C ILE A 27 -11.40 12.00 -5.11
N ARG A 28 -11.98 13.20 -5.28
CA ARG A 28 -11.22 14.44 -5.42
C ARG A 28 -10.35 14.71 -4.19
N PHE A 29 -10.89 14.53 -2.99
CA PHE A 29 -10.14 14.66 -1.75
C PHE A 29 -8.94 13.71 -1.73
N ALA A 30 -9.14 12.40 -1.98
CA ALA A 30 -8.06 11.41 -1.99
C ALA A 30 -6.99 11.76 -3.03
N LEU A 31 -7.38 12.09 -4.26
CA LEU A 31 -6.44 12.48 -5.32
C LEU A 31 -5.69 13.76 -4.97
N THR A 32 -6.35 14.77 -4.37
CA THR A 32 -5.69 16.01 -3.95
C THR A 32 -4.66 15.73 -2.86
N VAL A 33 -5.01 14.94 -1.83
CA VAL A 33 -4.07 14.57 -0.78
C VAL A 33 -2.87 13.84 -1.38
N ILE A 34 -3.09 12.80 -2.17
CA ILE A 34 -1.99 12.04 -2.80
C ILE A 34 -1.12 12.95 -3.68
N ALA A 35 -1.73 13.81 -4.49
CA ALA A 35 -1.00 14.74 -5.36
C ALA A 35 -0.14 15.73 -4.55
N VAL A 36 -0.66 16.26 -3.43
CA VAL A 36 0.09 17.14 -2.53
C VAL A 36 1.29 16.41 -1.94
N TYR A 37 1.11 15.17 -1.47
CA TYR A 37 2.22 14.37 -0.90
C TYR A 37 3.26 13.99 -1.95
N VAL A 38 2.84 13.61 -3.15
CA VAL A 38 3.77 13.31 -4.25
C VAL A 38 4.51 14.59 -4.67
N ALA A 39 3.82 15.73 -4.78
CA ALA A 39 4.45 17.01 -5.07
C ALA A 39 5.46 17.39 -3.97
N ALA A 40 5.09 17.24 -2.69
CA ALA A 40 5.98 17.48 -1.57
C ALA A 40 7.22 16.57 -1.59
N ALA A 41 7.05 15.30 -1.92
CA ALA A 41 8.14 14.32 -2.02
C ALA A 41 9.12 14.62 -3.17
N VAL A 42 8.63 15.14 -4.30
CA VAL A 42 9.44 15.42 -5.50
C VAL A 42 10.04 16.81 -5.46
N VAL A 43 9.20 17.81 -5.17
CA VAL A 43 9.56 19.24 -5.27
C VAL A 43 10.21 19.75 -3.98
N GLY A 44 9.75 19.25 -2.81
CA GLY A 44 10.21 19.72 -1.51
C GLY A 44 11.73 19.67 -1.33
N PRO A 45 12.41 18.53 -1.55
CA PRO A 45 13.87 18.43 -1.40
C PRO A 45 14.65 19.30 -2.40
N VAL A 46 14.03 19.73 -3.50
CA VAL A 46 14.67 20.58 -4.54
C VAL A 46 14.50 22.06 -4.20
N LEU A 47 13.30 22.46 -3.73
CA LEU A 47 13.00 23.86 -3.43
C LEU A 47 13.59 24.32 -2.10
N LEU A 48 13.60 23.43 -1.13
CA LEU A 48 14.17 23.71 0.18
C LEU A 48 15.58 23.13 0.19
N ALA A 49 16.59 23.99 0.07
CA ALA A 49 18.00 23.62 0.21
C ALA A 49 18.33 23.22 1.67
N TYR A 50 17.45 22.47 2.31
CA TYR A 50 17.59 21.98 3.68
C TYR A 50 18.28 20.62 3.68
N ASP A 51 19.28 20.51 4.53
CA ASP A 51 19.82 19.20 4.92
C ASP A 51 18.92 18.63 6.04
N PRO A 52 18.15 17.56 5.76
CA PRO A 52 17.21 16.98 6.72
C PRO A 52 17.90 16.34 7.95
N VAL A 53 19.22 16.15 7.89
CA VAL A 53 20.03 15.59 8.98
C VAL A 53 21.00 16.60 9.59
N ALA A 54 20.96 17.87 9.18
CA ALA A 54 21.78 18.93 9.77
C ALA A 54 21.41 19.17 11.23
N THR A 55 22.32 18.83 12.12
CA THR A 55 22.11 18.93 13.57
C THR A 55 22.50 20.30 14.10
N ARG A 56 21.61 20.92 14.88
CA ARG A 56 21.80 22.22 15.52
C ARG A 56 21.40 22.16 16.98
N THR A 57 22.31 21.79 17.84
CA THR A 57 22.02 21.56 19.28
C THR A 57 21.46 22.79 19.99
N ALA A 58 21.77 24.01 19.52
CA ALA A 58 21.20 25.26 20.02
C ALA A 58 19.69 25.39 19.75
N ASP A 59 19.20 24.71 18.72
CA ASP A 59 17.80 24.77 18.26
C ASP A 59 16.98 23.53 18.67
N ARG A 60 17.39 22.83 19.75
CA ARG A 60 16.71 21.62 20.21
C ARG A 60 15.29 21.91 20.69
N LEU A 61 14.34 21.05 20.27
CA LEU A 61 12.94 21.04 20.76
C LEU A 61 12.23 22.41 20.61
N LEU A 62 12.60 23.18 19.58
CA LEU A 62 11.89 24.42 19.31
C LEU A 62 10.46 24.12 18.84
N PRO A 63 9.45 24.76 19.43
CA PRO A 63 8.05 24.56 19.02
C PRO A 63 7.78 25.07 17.60
N PRO A 64 6.70 24.58 16.96
CA PRO A 64 6.29 25.06 15.64
C PRO A 64 6.15 26.57 15.57
N GLY A 65 6.69 27.18 14.49
CA GLY A 65 6.68 28.62 14.25
C GLY A 65 7.79 29.41 14.96
N SER A 66 8.71 28.75 15.67
CA SER A 66 9.86 29.40 16.31
C SER A 66 10.92 29.83 15.30
N ARG A 67 11.74 30.81 15.70
CA ARG A 67 12.93 31.20 14.95
C ARG A 67 14.14 30.37 15.40
N THR A 68 14.89 29.87 14.45
CA THR A 68 16.15 29.16 14.66
C THR A 68 17.30 30.14 14.95
N SER A 69 18.40 29.64 15.50
CA SER A 69 19.58 30.44 15.88
C SER A 69 20.23 31.17 14.68
N ASP A 70 20.02 30.66 13.46
CA ASP A 70 20.47 31.30 12.20
C ASP A 70 19.43 32.26 11.58
N GLY A 71 18.32 32.54 12.31
CA GLY A 71 17.26 33.45 11.86
C GLY A 71 16.20 32.82 10.93
N GLY A 72 16.31 31.53 10.61
CA GLY A 72 15.32 30.77 9.86
C GLY A 72 14.02 30.58 10.66
N LEU A 73 12.98 30.03 10.00
CA LEU A 73 11.70 29.71 10.60
C LEU A 73 11.53 28.19 10.67
N ALA A 74 11.45 27.62 11.87
CA ALA A 74 11.08 26.23 12.11
C ALA A 74 9.56 26.08 12.00
N VAL A 75 9.04 25.88 10.76
CA VAL A 75 7.59 25.85 10.49
C VAL A 75 6.87 24.81 11.33
N PHE A 76 7.39 23.58 11.37
CA PHE A 76 6.86 22.48 12.20
C PHE A 76 7.64 22.26 13.48
N GLY A 77 8.59 23.17 13.81
CA GLY A 77 9.49 23.02 14.94
C GLY A 77 10.72 22.19 14.60
N THR A 78 11.48 21.83 15.62
CA THR A 78 12.69 21.04 15.52
C THR A 78 12.62 19.80 16.42
N ASP A 79 13.50 18.84 16.15
CA ASP A 79 13.59 17.60 16.91
C ASP A 79 14.58 17.70 18.11
N GLN A 80 14.84 16.54 18.75
CA GLN A 80 15.71 16.42 19.92
C GLN A 80 17.19 16.75 19.66
N VAL A 81 17.61 16.87 18.42
CA VAL A 81 18.98 17.26 18.02
C VAL A 81 19.01 18.56 17.22
N GLY A 82 17.87 19.24 17.13
CA GLY A 82 17.72 20.55 16.46
C GLY A 82 17.60 20.44 14.94
N GLN A 83 17.21 19.29 14.41
CA GLN A 83 16.92 19.12 12.97
C GLN A 83 15.56 19.70 12.66
N ASP A 84 15.42 20.33 11.49
CA ASP A 84 14.16 20.92 11.04
C ASP A 84 13.12 19.83 10.67
N LEU A 85 11.95 19.88 11.33
CA LEU A 85 10.93 18.85 11.15
C LEU A 85 10.27 18.96 9.77
N LEU A 86 10.15 20.14 9.15
CA LEU A 86 9.62 20.28 7.81
C LEU A 86 10.53 19.58 6.80
N ALA A 87 11.86 19.76 6.91
CA ALA A 87 12.83 19.09 6.06
C ALA A 87 12.74 17.56 6.21
N GLN A 88 12.65 17.05 7.45
CA GLN A 88 12.44 15.63 7.71
C GLN A 88 11.12 15.12 7.14
N MET A 89 10.04 15.90 7.21
CA MET A 89 8.73 15.53 6.65
C MET A 89 8.76 15.38 5.13
N LEU A 90 9.43 16.31 4.42
CA LEU A 90 9.55 16.28 2.96
C LEU A 90 10.42 15.11 2.50
N GLN A 91 11.56 14.91 3.14
CA GLN A 91 12.43 13.78 2.85
C GLN A 91 11.75 12.46 3.22
N GLY A 92 11.07 12.40 4.38
CA GLY A 92 10.32 11.24 4.81
C GLY A 92 9.21 10.85 3.84
N ALA A 93 8.47 11.84 3.30
CA ALA A 93 7.48 11.59 2.25
C ALA A 93 8.11 10.93 1.03
N ARG A 94 9.27 11.43 0.57
CA ARG A 94 10.01 10.87 -0.57
C ARG A 94 10.43 9.44 -0.30
N VAL A 95 11.00 9.15 0.87
CA VAL A 95 11.49 7.81 1.23
C VAL A 95 10.32 6.84 1.38
N SER A 96 9.31 7.17 2.18
CA SER A 96 8.17 6.28 2.43
C SER A 96 7.35 5.98 1.16
N ILE A 97 7.12 6.97 0.29
CA ILE A 97 6.43 6.74 -0.99
C ILE A 97 7.31 5.90 -1.93
N ALA A 98 8.61 6.19 -2.03
CA ALA A 98 9.51 5.41 -2.89
C ALA A 98 9.61 3.96 -2.47
N VAL A 99 9.74 3.68 -1.16
CA VAL A 99 9.72 2.33 -0.59
C VAL A 99 8.39 1.65 -0.87
N GLY A 100 7.27 2.35 -0.64
CA GLY A 100 5.93 1.82 -0.90
C GLY A 100 5.76 1.40 -2.36
N VAL A 101 6.09 2.27 -3.31
CA VAL A 101 5.99 2.01 -4.75
C VAL A 101 6.93 0.88 -5.18
N ALA A 102 8.21 0.90 -4.75
CA ALA A 102 9.17 -0.15 -5.09
C ALA A 102 8.73 -1.52 -4.56
N THR A 103 8.23 -1.57 -3.33
CA THR A 103 7.66 -2.78 -2.73
C THR A 103 6.49 -3.32 -3.54
N LEU A 104 5.55 -2.46 -3.93
CA LEU A 104 4.39 -2.88 -4.73
C LEU A 104 4.78 -3.39 -6.12
N LEU A 105 5.73 -2.74 -6.77
CA LEU A 105 6.22 -3.20 -8.08
C LEU A 105 6.85 -4.58 -7.96
N LEU A 106 7.67 -4.81 -6.93
CA LEU A 106 8.30 -6.10 -6.70
C LEU A 106 7.31 -7.18 -6.25
N ALA A 107 6.47 -6.90 -5.26
CA ALA A 107 5.42 -7.82 -4.80
C ALA A 107 4.40 -8.13 -5.90
N GLY A 108 3.98 -7.12 -6.64
CA GLY A 108 3.07 -7.26 -7.76
C GLY A 108 3.67 -8.09 -8.89
N LEU A 109 4.94 -7.87 -9.25
CA LEU A 109 5.64 -8.66 -10.26
C LEU A 109 5.69 -10.14 -9.86
N ILE A 110 6.16 -10.42 -8.64
CA ILE A 110 6.21 -11.80 -8.10
C ILE A 110 4.80 -12.41 -8.09
N GLY A 111 3.83 -11.70 -7.54
CA GLY A 111 2.46 -12.16 -7.42
C GLY A 111 1.78 -12.40 -8.77
N VAL A 112 1.98 -11.51 -9.75
CA VAL A 112 1.46 -11.69 -11.12
C VAL A 112 2.06 -12.93 -11.77
N VAL A 113 3.38 -13.11 -11.70
CA VAL A 113 4.05 -14.28 -12.28
C VAL A 113 3.54 -15.56 -11.63
N VAL A 114 3.56 -15.63 -10.30
CA VAL A 114 3.09 -16.80 -9.54
C VAL A 114 1.60 -17.07 -9.80
N GLY A 115 0.76 -16.04 -9.75
CA GLY A 115 -0.68 -16.17 -9.99
C GLY A 115 -1.03 -16.62 -11.40
N VAL A 116 -0.31 -16.13 -12.42
CA VAL A 116 -0.49 -16.57 -13.81
C VAL A 116 -0.03 -18.02 -13.97
N VAL A 117 1.13 -18.38 -13.45
CA VAL A 117 1.64 -19.75 -13.54
C VAL A 117 0.69 -20.74 -12.84
N ALA A 118 0.29 -20.45 -11.61
CA ALA A 118 -0.63 -21.29 -10.86
C ALA A 118 -2.00 -21.40 -11.56
N GLY A 119 -2.60 -20.26 -11.93
CA GLY A 119 -3.94 -20.24 -12.52
C GLY A 119 -4.00 -20.80 -13.94
N TYR A 120 -2.98 -20.57 -14.77
CA TYR A 120 -2.99 -21.01 -16.18
C TYR A 120 -2.64 -22.48 -16.34
N PHE A 121 -1.56 -22.96 -15.73
CA PHE A 121 -1.11 -24.34 -15.86
C PHE A 121 -1.91 -25.29 -14.96
N GLY A 122 -2.28 -24.86 -13.74
CA GLY A 122 -3.06 -25.69 -12.82
C GLY A 122 -2.27 -26.90 -12.28
N GLY A 123 -3.00 -27.93 -11.85
CA GLY A 123 -2.42 -29.22 -11.43
C GLY A 123 -1.41 -29.10 -10.29
N PHE A 124 -0.27 -29.78 -10.43
CA PHE A 124 0.79 -29.83 -9.41
C PHE A 124 1.40 -28.44 -9.13
N LEU A 125 1.64 -27.62 -10.17
CA LEU A 125 2.20 -26.27 -10.00
C LEU A 125 1.29 -25.38 -9.20
N ASP A 126 0.00 -25.43 -9.48
CA ASP A 126 -1.00 -24.67 -8.70
C ASP A 126 -1.00 -25.11 -7.25
N GLY A 127 -1.07 -26.42 -7.02
CA GLY A 127 -1.04 -26.99 -5.66
C GLY A 127 0.22 -26.59 -4.88
N LEU A 128 1.40 -26.67 -5.51
CA LEU A 128 2.67 -26.32 -4.86
C LEU A 128 2.74 -24.82 -4.52
N LEU A 129 2.47 -23.95 -5.51
CA LEU A 129 2.58 -22.50 -5.32
C LEU A 129 1.56 -21.97 -4.32
N MET A 130 0.34 -22.50 -4.34
CA MET A 130 -0.67 -22.10 -3.36
C MET A 130 -0.38 -22.65 -1.97
N ARG A 131 0.24 -23.84 -1.86
CA ARG A 131 0.69 -24.35 -0.56
C ARG A 131 1.79 -23.49 0.04
N LEU A 132 2.75 -23.00 -0.76
CA LEU A 132 3.74 -22.04 -0.29
C LEU A 132 3.08 -20.74 0.19
N ALA A 133 2.10 -20.24 -0.56
CA ALA A 133 1.33 -19.05 -0.16
C ALA A 133 0.55 -19.30 1.15
N ASP A 134 -0.03 -20.48 1.34
CA ASP A 134 -0.77 -20.83 2.55
C ASP A 134 0.15 -20.93 3.78
N VAL A 135 1.33 -21.51 3.61
CA VAL A 135 2.37 -21.58 4.68
C VAL A 135 2.79 -20.16 5.09
N GLN A 136 3.00 -19.26 4.12
CA GLN A 136 3.35 -17.88 4.45
C GLN A 136 2.22 -17.17 5.21
N LEU A 137 0.97 -17.35 4.81
CA LEU A 137 -0.19 -16.73 5.48
C LEU A 137 -0.50 -17.32 6.86
N ALA A 138 0.07 -18.46 7.23
CA ALA A 138 0.01 -18.99 8.59
C ALA A 138 0.77 -18.09 9.58
N PHE A 139 1.70 -17.25 9.09
CA PHE A 139 2.40 -16.27 9.90
C PHE A 139 1.76 -14.89 9.73
N PRO A 140 1.53 -14.13 10.82
CA PRO A 140 1.15 -12.73 10.71
C PRO A 140 2.18 -11.94 9.88
N SER A 141 1.74 -11.25 8.82
CA SER A 141 2.64 -10.60 7.85
C SER A 141 3.64 -9.63 8.50
N ILE A 142 3.19 -8.86 9.49
CA ILE A 142 4.07 -7.93 10.20
C ILE A 142 5.14 -8.66 11.03
N LEU A 143 4.82 -9.79 11.66
CA LEU A 143 5.80 -10.57 12.41
C LEU A 143 6.84 -11.21 11.50
N LEU A 144 6.40 -11.71 10.34
CA LEU A 144 7.32 -12.22 9.32
C LEU A 144 8.24 -11.10 8.81
N ALA A 145 7.70 -9.93 8.55
CA ALA A 145 8.49 -8.77 8.13
C ALA A 145 9.52 -8.35 9.19
N ILE A 146 9.13 -8.26 10.47
CA ILE A 146 10.04 -7.96 11.57
C ILE A 146 11.16 -9.00 11.67
N PHE A 147 10.80 -10.29 11.58
CA PHE A 147 11.78 -11.38 11.66
C PHE A 147 12.82 -11.29 10.55
N ILE A 148 12.39 -11.14 9.29
CA ILE A 148 13.31 -11.03 8.15
C ILE A 148 14.13 -9.74 8.22
N ALA A 149 13.51 -8.61 8.59
CA ALA A 149 14.21 -7.33 8.72
C ALA A 149 15.30 -7.37 9.80
N ALA A 150 15.05 -8.06 10.92
CA ALA A 150 16.03 -8.24 11.98
C ALA A 150 17.26 -9.05 11.54
N LEU A 151 17.09 -9.99 10.59
CA LEU A 151 18.20 -10.78 10.03
C LEU A 151 19.01 -9.99 9.00
N LEU A 152 18.36 -9.14 8.19
CA LEU A 152 19.00 -8.40 7.10
C LEU A 152 19.62 -7.07 7.56
N GLY A 153 19.14 -6.52 8.68
CA GLY A 153 19.54 -5.22 9.19
C GLY A 153 18.87 -4.03 8.47
N PRO A 154 19.01 -2.82 9.06
CA PRO A 154 18.36 -1.60 8.57
C PRO A 154 18.94 -1.15 7.21
N SER A 155 18.09 -1.11 6.17
CA SER A 155 18.43 -0.61 4.84
C SER A 155 17.15 -0.37 4.04
N VAL A 156 17.12 0.69 3.22
CA VAL A 156 15.98 0.96 2.33
C VAL A 156 15.70 -0.23 1.39
N VAL A 157 16.75 -0.85 0.85
CA VAL A 157 16.62 -2.01 -0.04
C VAL A 157 16.09 -3.23 0.70
N ASN A 158 16.60 -3.49 1.91
CA ASN A 158 16.14 -4.62 2.72
C ASN A 158 14.66 -4.47 3.09
N VAL A 159 14.20 -3.26 3.43
CA VAL A 159 12.78 -2.98 3.70
C VAL A 159 11.91 -3.31 2.49
N VAL A 160 12.32 -2.88 1.29
CA VAL A 160 11.59 -3.19 0.05
C VAL A 160 11.49 -4.71 -0.16
N ILE A 161 12.60 -5.44 -0.02
CA ILE A 161 12.63 -6.90 -0.19
C ILE A 161 11.74 -7.59 0.85
N VAL A 162 11.89 -7.22 2.13
CA VAL A 162 11.13 -7.80 3.24
C VAL A 162 9.63 -7.62 3.03
N LEU A 163 9.22 -6.39 2.73
CA LEU A 163 7.80 -6.09 2.51
C LEU A 163 7.27 -6.71 1.23
N ALA A 164 8.07 -6.81 0.17
CA ALA A 164 7.67 -7.50 -1.06
C ALA A 164 7.46 -9.00 -0.84
N VAL A 165 8.40 -9.65 -0.13
CA VAL A 165 8.27 -11.06 0.26
C VAL A 165 7.07 -11.29 1.18
N SER A 166 6.71 -10.32 2.01
CA SER A 166 5.54 -10.44 2.90
C SER A 166 4.19 -10.23 2.19
N ASN A 167 4.15 -9.51 1.04
CA ASN A 167 2.89 -9.07 0.42
C ASN A 167 2.59 -9.68 -0.97
N TRP A 168 3.50 -10.45 -1.60
CA TRP A 168 3.27 -11.02 -2.95
C TRP A 168 2.05 -11.96 -3.02
N VAL A 169 1.71 -12.63 -1.91
CA VAL A 169 0.62 -13.62 -1.85
C VAL A 169 -0.73 -13.00 -2.18
N THR A 170 -0.99 -11.76 -1.72
CA THR A 170 -2.22 -11.03 -2.02
C THR A 170 -2.41 -10.88 -3.53
N PHE A 171 -1.36 -10.44 -4.23
CA PHE A 171 -1.37 -10.31 -5.68
C PHE A 171 -1.52 -11.67 -6.39
N ALA A 172 -0.78 -12.69 -5.93
CA ALA A 172 -0.80 -14.02 -6.52
C ALA A 172 -2.20 -14.64 -6.49
N ARG A 173 -2.90 -14.53 -5.36
CA ARG A 173 -4.27 -15.06 -5.21
C ARG A 173 -5.28 -14.34 -6.09
N VAL A 174 -5.21 -13.02 -6.15
CA VAL A 174 -6.11 -12.22 -7.00
C VAL A 174 -5.87 -12.52 -8.47
N VAL A 175 -4.63 -12.56 -8.91
CA VAL A 175 -4.28 -12.88 -10.29
C VAL A 175 -4.69 -14.31 -10.64
N ARG A 176 -4.39 -15.29 -9.77
CA ARG A 176 -4.81 -16.68 -9.98
C ARG A 176 -6.32 -16.81 -10.16
N SER A 177 -7.11 -16.18 -9.29
CA SER A 177 -8.57 -16.20 -9.39
C SER A 177 -9.06 -15.64 -10.73
N GLN A 178 -8.48 -14.52 -11.16
CA GLN A 178 -8.82 -13.89 -12.44
C GLN A 178 -8.42 -14.77 -13.63
N VAL A 179 -7.23 -15.39 -13.57
CA VAL A 179 -6.75 -16.31 -14.61
C VAL A 179 -7.67 -17.52 -14.75
N LEU A 180 -8.09 -18.13 -13.63
CA LEU A 180 -9.04 -19.25 -13.63
C LEU A 180 -10.37 -18.87 -14.30
N THR A 181 -10.87 -17.66 -14.02
CA THR A 181 -12.09 -17.14 -14.64
C THR A 181 -11.94 -16.91 -16.14
N VAL A 182 -10.82 -16.31 -16.56
CA VAL A 182 -10.60 -15.90 -17.95
C VAL A 182 -10.28 -17.09 -18.84
N ARG A 183 -9.46 -18.04 -18.36
CA ARG A 183 -9.01 -19.20 -19.15
C ARG A 183 -10.16 -20.12 -19.58
N GLY A 184 -11.29 -20.11 -18.87
CA GLY A 184 -12.49 -20.90 -19.18
C GLY A 184 -13.50 -20.15 -20.05
N ARG A 185 -13.17 -18.98 -20.60
CA ARG A 185 -14.09 -18.24 -21.48
C ARG A 185 -14.00 -18.69 -22.92
N GLU A 186 -15.13 -18.71 -23.61
CA GLU A 186 -15.27 -19.15 -25.02
C GLU A 186 -14.30 -18.48 -25.98
N PHE A 187 -14.02 -17.18 -25.81
CA PHE A 187 -13.08 -16.48 -26.69
C PHE A 187 -11.62 -16.98 -26.52
N VAL A 188 -11.26 -17.50 -25.34
CA VAL A 188 -9.94 -18.11 -25.11
C VAL A 188 -9.86 -19.45 -25.81
N ASP A 189 -10.94 -20.25 -25.75
CA ASP A 189 -11.01 -21.54 -26.44
C ASP A 189 -11.03 -21.37 -27.96
N ALA A 190 -11.77 -20.38 -28.46
CA ALA A 190 -11.75 -20.03 -29.89
C ALA A 190 -10.34 -19.63 -30.35
N THR A 191 -9.62 -18.83 -29.53
CA THR A 191 -8.23 -18.42 -29.82
C THR A 191 -7.28 -19.64 -29.90
N ARG A 192 -7.45 -20.62 -29.01
CA ARG A 192 -6.67 -21.88 -29.03
C ARG A 192 -7.00 -22.73 -30.25
N THR A 193 -8.28 -22.86 -30.60
CA THR A 193 -8.73 -23.61 -31.79
C THR A 193 -8.15 -23.03 -33.07
N LEU A 194 -7.95 -21.71 -33.13
CA LEU A 194 -7.26 -21.04 -34.24
C LEU A 194 -5.75 -21.23 -34.26
N GLY A 195 -5.19 -22.06 -33.35
CA GLY A 195 -3.77 -22.42 -33.31
C GLY A 195 -2.88 -21.51 -32.49
N ALA A 196 -3.45 -20.60 -31.66
CA ALA A 196 -2.66 -19.73 -30.82
C ALA A 196 -1.92 -20.52 -29.72
N GLY A 197 -0.61 -20.33 -29.63
CA GLY A 197 0.20 -20.94 -28.58
C GLY A 197 -0.05 -20.32 -27.20
N THR A 198 0.36 -21.04 -26.15
CA THR A 198 0.19 -20.64 -24.72
C THR A 198 0.64 -19.20 -24.44
N TRP A 199 1.80 -18.79 -24.92
CA TRP A 199 2.34 -17.45 -24.72
C TRP A 199 1.44 -16.36 -25.31
N HIS A 200 0.88 -16.61 -26.50
CA HIS A 200 -0.05 -15.70 -27.13
C HIS A 200 -1.32 -15.52 -26.30
N VAL A 201 -1.91 -16.62 -25.83
CA VAL A 201 -3.12 -16.60 -24.98
C VAL A 201 -2.84 -15.86 -23.66
N VAL A 202 -1.73 -16.17 -22.98
CA VAL A 202 -1.37 -15.50 -21.74
C VAL A 202 -1.21 -14.00 -21.95
N ARG A 203 -0.44 -13.58 -22.96
CA ARG A 203 -0.14 -12.18 -23.20
C ARG A 203 -1.33 -11.37 -23.71
N ARG A 204 -2.17 -11.94 -24.57
CA ARG A 204 -3.24 -11.22 -25.26
C ARG A 204 -4.61 -11.36 -24.59
N CYS A 205 -4.87 -12.46 -23.89
CA CYS A 205 -6.16 -12.73 -23.29
C CYS A 205 -6.10 -12.61 -21.75
N VAL A 206 -5.11 -13.24 -21.11
CA VAL A 206 -5.07 -13.39 -19.66
C VAL A 206 -4.50 -12.15 -18.97
N LEU A 207 -3.29 -11.71 -19.31
CA LEU A 207 -2.63 -10.58 -18.65
C LEU A 207 -3.44 -9.27 -18.72
N PRO A 208 -4.03 -8.88 -19.88
CA PRO A 208 -4.85 -7.68 -19.93
C PRO A 208 -6.07 -7.73 -18.99
N ALA A 209 -6.66 -8.91 -18.81
CA ALA A 209 -7.79 -9.10 -17.92
C ALA A 209 -7.41 -9.00 -16.43
N CYS A 210 -6.12 -9.22 -16.08
CA CYS A 210 -5.62 -9.10 -14.72
C CYS A 210 -5.28 -7.65 -14.33
N VAL A 211 -5.11 -6.72 -15.27
CA VAL A 211 -4.64 -5.35 -15.00
C VAL A 211 -5.57 -4.62 -14.02
N ALA A 212 -6.88 -4.62 -14.29
CA ALA A 212 -7.82 -3.89 -13.45
C ALA A 212 -7.87 -4.42 -11.99
N PRO A 213 -8.02 -5.73 -11.73
CA PRO A 213 -7.94 -6.27 -10.37
C PRO A 213 -6.60 -5.99 -9.67
N VAL A 214 -5.48 -6.10 -10.40
CA VAL A 214 -4.15 -5.81 -9.84
C VAL A 214 -4.02 -4.34 -9.44
N LEU A 215 -4.49 -3.40 -10.26
CA LEU A 215 -4.46 -1.96 -9.93
C LEU A 215 -5.29 -1.64 -8.69
N VAL A 216 -6.48 -2.24 -8.57
CA VAL A 216 -7.33 -2.06 -7.39
C VAL A 216 -6.61 -2.54 -6.13
N VAL A 217 -6.06 -3.75 -6.15
CA VAL A 217 -5.30 -4.31 -5.02
C VAL A 217 -4.08 -3.45 -4.72
N ALA A 218 -3.30 -3.06 -5.74
CA ALA A 218 -2.11 -2.25 -5.57
C ALA A 218 -2.40 -0.90 -4.87
N THR A 219 -3.56 -0.29 -5.16
CA THR A 219 -3.92 0.99 -4.53
C THR A 219 -4.17 0.83 -3.02
N VAL A 220 -4.87 -0.21 -2.61
CA VAL A 220 -5.14 -0.49 -1.19
C VAL A 220 -3.86 -0.94 -0.48
N GLU A 221 -3.11 -1.85 -1.10
CA GLU A 221 -1.85 -2.36 -0.55
C GLU A 221 -0.79 -1.28 -0.38
N LEU A 222 -0.80 -0.21 -1.19
CA LEU A 222 0.15 0.90 -1.04
C LEU A 222 0.03 1.56 0.33
N GLY A 223 -1.19 1.80 0.80
CA GLY A 223 -1.41 2.33 2.14
C GLY A 223 -0.90 1.37 3.23
N HIS A 224 -1.18 0.07 3.10
CA HIS A 224 -0.71 -0.95 4.05
C HIS A 224 0.82 -1.06 4.08
N VAL A 225 1.47 -1.04 2.92
CA VAL A 225 2.93 -1.13 2.79
C VAL A 225 3.62 0.10 3.39
N ILE A 226 3.10 1.31 3.14
CA ILE A 226 3.64 2.54 3.75
C ILE A 226 3.49 2.50 5.28
N LEU A 227 2.37 2.01 5.79
CA LEU A 227 2.17 1.84 7.23
C LEU A 227 3.12 0.78 7.82
N ALA A 228 3.34 -0.33 7.11
CA ALA A 228 4.26 -1.39 7.53
C ALA A 228 5.73 -0.91 7.49
N GLU A 229 6.13 -0.11 6.47
CA GLU A 229 7.44 0.55 6.44
C GLU A 229 7.63 1.43 7.67
N ALA A 230 6.64 2.29 7.96
CA ALA A 230 6.71 3.17 9.11
C ALA A 230 6.80 2.38 10.44
N ALA A 231 6.08 1.27 10.56
CA ALA A 231 6.16 0.39 11.73
C ALA A 231 7.54 -0.26 11.89
N LEU A 232 8.14 -0.78 10.80
CA LEU A 232 9.50 -1.32 10.82
C LEU A 232 10.53 -0.25 11.17
N SER A 233 10.41 0.94 10.58
CA SER A 233 11.28 2.09 10.85
C SER A 233 11.14 2.58 12.29
N PHE A 234 9.92 2.61 12.83
CA PHE A 234 9.64 2.93 14.24
C PHE A 234 10.31 1.96 15.21
N LEU A 235 10.42 0.67 14.84
CA LEU A 235 11.10 -0.36 15.62
C LEU A 235 12.63 -0.37 15.41
N GLY A 236 13.17 0.50 14.55
CA GLY A 236 14.60 0.55 14.24
C GLY A 236 15.08 -0.53 13.27
N LEU A 237 14.15 -1.25 12.65
CA LEU A 237 14.41 -2.32 11.65
C LEU A 237 14.16 -1.87 10.21
N GLY A 238 13.76 -0.62 10.02
CA GLY A 238 13.40 -0.05 8.73
C GLY A 238 14.56 0.66 8.03
N THR A 239 14.32 1.92 7.67
CA THR A 239 15.35 2.79 7.07
C THR A 239 16.40 3.18 8.11
N PRO A 240 17.68 3.36 7.70
CA PRO A 240 18.72 3.84 8.59
C PRO A 240 18.39 5.24 9.17
N ALA A 241 18.88 5.54 10.36
CA ALA A 241 18.68 6.84 11.01
C ALA A 241 19.21 8.03 10.18
N SER A 242 20.19 7.79 9.30
CA SER A 242 20.71 8.76 8.34
C SER A 242 19.77 9.04 7.16
N THR A 243 18.69 8.26 7.02
CA THR A 243 17.70 8.41 5.96
C THR A 243 16.34 8.64 6.60
N PRO A 244 15.95 9.91 6.85
CA PRO A 244 14.69 10.22 7.48
C PRO A 244 13.52 9.61 6.73
N SER A 245 12.71 8.82 7.44
CA SER A 245 11.37 8.40 7.02
C SER A 245 10.39 8.83 8.10
N TRP A 246 9.10 8.86 7.78
CA TRP A 246 8.11 9.24 8.80
C TRP A 246 8.13 8.30 10.01
N GLY A 247 8.38 7.00 9.80
CA GLY A 247 8.51 6.04 10.88
C GLY A 247 9.68 6.34 11.82
N VAL A 248 10.85 6.68 11.29
CA VAL A 248 12.03 7.09 12.07
C VAL A 248 11.74 8.38 12.84
N THR A 249 11.12 9.38 12.20
CA THR A 249 10.81 10.66 12.87
C THR A 249 9.80 10.46 14.01
N ILE A 250 8.77 9.61 13.83
CA ILE A 250 7.82 9.25 14.90
C ILE A 250 8.55 8.53 16.04
N ALA A 251 9.45 7.60 15.75
CA ALA A 251 10.24 6.88 16.74
C ALA A 251 11.09 7.81 17.58
N ASN A 252 11.73 8.80 16.95
CA ASN A 252 12.54 9.81 17.61
C ASN A 252 11.70 10.69 18.56
N GLY A 253 10.47 11.02 18.17
CA GLY A 253 9.55 11.86 18.95
C GLY A 253 8.88 11.16 20.13
N ARG A 254 8.83 9.82 20.20
CA ARG A 254 8.05 9.06 21.20
C ARG A 254 8.40 9.38 22.64
N ASN A 255 9.68 9.67 22.91
CA ASN A 255 10.16 9.94 24.25
C ASN A 255 9.94 11.41 24.68
N TYR A 256 9.54 12.27 23.75
CA TYR A 256 9.38 13.71 23.93
C TYR A 256 7.92 14.18 23.83
N LEU A 257 6.95 13.26 23.86
CA LEU A 257 5.54 13.59 23.68
C LEU A 257 5.00 14.64 24.69
N ALA A 258 5.55 14.67 25.90
CA ALA A 258 5.16 15.65 26.92
C ALA A 258 5.72 17.06 26.66
N GLU A 259 6.89 17.17 26.04
CA GLU A 259 7.61 18.43 25.85
C GLU A 259 7.54 18.93 24.40
N ALA A 260 7.62 17.99 23.43
CA ALA A 260 7.73 18.27 22.01
C ALA A 260 6.84 17.32 21.19
N TRP A 261 5.54 17.33 21.47
CA TRP A 261 4.52 16.46 20.86
C TRP A 261 4.52 16.52 19.32
N TRP A 262 4.91 17.67 18.73
CA TRP A 262 4.91 17.88 17.28
C TRP A 262 5.80 16.90 16.53
N ILE A 263 6.92 16.44 17.14
CA ILE A 263 7.89 15.55 16.50
C ILE A 263 7.27 14.20 16.10
N ALA A 264 6.38 13.66 16.92
CA ALA A 264 5.69 12.40 16.62
C ALA A 264 4.32 12.62 15.98
N THR A 265 3.56 13.65 16.42
CA THR A 265 2.17 13.83 16.02
C THR A 265 2.03 14.32 14.58
N ILE A 266 2.88 15.27 14.15
CA ILE A 266 2.80 15.82 12.79
C ILE A 266 3.07 14.74 11.74
N PRO A 267 4.18 13.95 11.78
CA PRO A 267 4.40 12.88 10.83
C PRO A 267 3.37 11.73 10.99
N GLY A 268 2.90 11.46 12.21
CA GLY A 268 1.84 10.49 12.44
C GLY A 268 0.53 10.84 11.76
N LEU A 269 0.09 12.10 11.86
CA LEU A 269 -1.10 12.61 11.18
C LEU A 269 -0.92 12.60 9.65
N ALA A 270 0.27 12.99 9.17
CA ALA A 270 0.58 12.94 7.76
C ALA A 270 0.49 11.52 7.22
N LEU A 271 1.11 10.54 7.90
CA LEU A 271 1.02 9.13 7.55
C LEU A 271 -0.42 8.64 7.53
N ALA A 272 -1.20 8.91 8.57
CA ALA A 272 -2.60 8.50 8.66
C ALA A 272 -3.43 9.08 7.52
N LEU A 273 -3.25 10.37 7.20
CA LEU A 273 -3.97 11.03 6.11
C LEU A 273 -3.67 10.39 4.74
N LEU A 274 -2.39 10.07 4.49
CA LEU A 274 -1.97 9.42 3.25
C LEU A 274 -2.55 8.00 3.13
N VAL A 275 -2.51 7.21 4.20
CA VAL A 275 -3.08 5.84 4.23
C VAL A 275 -4.60 5.88 3.97
N VAL A 276 -5.32 6.81 4.62
CA VAL A 276 -6.76 7.00 4.39
C VAL A 276 -7.03 7.40 2.93
N ALA A 277 -6.21 8.28 2.35
CA ALA A 277 -6.37 8.70 0.97
C ALA A 277 -6.20 7.54 -0.01
N PHE A 278 -5.22 6.66 0.19
CA PHE A 278 -5.06 5.44 -0.62
C PHE A 278 -6.22 4.47 -0.42
N GLY A 279 -6.72 4.28 0.79
CA GLY A 279 -7.90 3.46 1.07
C GLY A 279 -9.13 3.96 0.30
N VAL A 280 -9.45 5.25 0.40
CA VAL A 280 -10.57 5.88 -0.32
C VAL A 280 -10.41 5.76 -1.84
N LEU A 281 -9.19 5.92 -2.36
CA LEU A 281 -8.93 5.76 -3.80
C LEU A 281 -9.11 4.30 -4.24
N GLY A 282 -8.62 3.35 -3.43
CA GLY A 282 -8.77 1.92 -3.70
C GLY A 282 -10.23 1.48 -3.77
N ASP A 283 -11.05 1.91 -2.81
CA ASP A 283 -12.50 1.65 -2.80
C ASP A 283 -13.18 2.23 -4.04
N ALA A 284 -12.82 3.47 -4.41
CA ALA A 284 -13.38 4.12 -5.59
C ALA A 284 -12.99 3.42 -6.91
N LEU A 285 -11.76 2.93 -7.02
CA LEU A 285 -11.31 2.14 -8.16
C LEU A 285 -12.02 0.78 -8.21
N ARG A 286 -12.20 0.13 -7.07
CA ARG A 286 -12.96 -1.13 -6.97
C ARG A 286 -14.38 -0.95 -7.50
N ASP A 287 -15.09 0.08 -7.04
CA ASP A 287 -16.46 0.37 -7.48
C ASP A 287 -16.53 0.68 -8.99
N ARG A 288 -15.52 1.34 -9.55
CA ARG A 288 -15.45 1.67 -10.98
C ARG A 288 -15.22 0.45 -11.86
N PHE A 289 -14.45 -0.53 -11.38
CA PHE A 289 -14.10 -1.74 -12.13
C PHE A 289 -15.04 -2.91 -11.84
N ASP A 290 -15.98 -2.79 -10.87
CA ASP A 290 -16.99 -3.83 -10.61
C ASP A 290 -18.07 -3.81 -11.72
N PRO A 291 -18.18 -4.87 -12.55
CA PRO A 291 -19.16 -4.93 -13.62
C PRO A 291 -20.60 -5.07 -13.11
N ARG A 292 -20.80 -5.55 -11.87
CA ARG A 292 -22.13 -5.76 -11.29
C ARG A 292 -22.87 -4.45 -10.98
N LEU A 293 -22.14 -3.36 -10.78
CA LEU A 293 -22.71 -2.02 -10.55
C LEU A 293 -23.12 -1.29 -11.83
N LYS A 294 -22.75 -1.84 -13.02
CA LYS A 294 -23.13 -1.26 -14.32
C LYS A 294 -24.41 -1.84 -14.90
N SER A 295 -24.97 -2.88 -14.28
CA SER A 295 -26.18 -3.58 -14.74
C SER A 295 -27.45 -3.16 -13.98
N LEU A 296 -27.38 -2.14 -13.15
CA LEU A 296 -28.49 -1.46 -12.47
C LEU A 296 -28.64 -0.02 -12.99
#